data_e3bf554079d19b9da950e118218045e8
#
_entry.id   e3bf554079d19b9da950e118218045e8
#
_cell.length_a   1.000
_cell.length_b   1.000
_cell.length_c   1.000
_cell.angle_alpha   90.00
_cell.angle_beta   90.00
_cell.angle_gamma   90.00
#
_symmetry.space_group_name_H-M   'P 1'
#
loop_
_entity.id
_entity.type
_entity.pdbx_description
1 polymer ?
#
loop_
_entity_poly.entity_id
_entity_poly.type
_entity_poly.pdbx_seq_one_letter_code
_entity_poly.pdbx_strand_id
1 'polypeptide(L)'
;PIEEWISEVGSGTYGLSYMSYTSTTGDPGEVAGWLLGPDNPARYENAQVQGLIASQATQTDPSKRVTDIVEAQRIAQENTIYSPLWWGKTSTAFSSRVAPTDYTPYFFMTPWASSVELAK
;
A
#
# COMPACT_ATOMS: atom_id res chain seq x y z
N PRO A 1 6.60 -16.08 -15.41
CA PRO A 1 7.20 -16.19 -14.08
C PRO A 1 7.12 -14.85 -13.35
N ILE A 2 7.07 -14.83 -12.02
CA ILE A 2 6.94 -13.61 -11.24
C ILE A 2 8.17 -12.70 -11.41
N GLU A 3 9.34 -13.27 -11.56
CA GLU A 3 10.59 -12.54 -11.74
C GLU A 3 10.61 -11.75 -13.05
N GLU A 4 10.07 -12.31 -14.10
CA GLU A 4 9.93 -11.64 -15.40
C GLU A 4 8.97 -10.45 -15.30
N TRP A 5 7.81 -10.67 -14.66
CA TRP A 5 6.85 -9.59 -14.41
C TRP A 5 7.45 -8.46 -13.57
N ILE A 6 8.20 -8.78 -12.50
CA ILE A 6 8.88 -7.77 -11.67
C ILE A 6 9.89 -6.98 -12.52
N SER A 7 10.66 -7.68 -13.36
CA SER A 7 11.64 -7.04 -14.24
C SER A 7 10.97 -6.11 -15.26
N GLU A 8 9.89 -6.54 -15.88
CA GLU A 8 9.16 -5.74 -16.87
C GLU A 8 8.49 -4.52 -16.23
N VAL A 9 7.83 -4.70 -15.08
CA VAL A 9 7.25 -3.57 -14.32
C VAL A 9 8.34 -2.59 -13.92
N GLY A 10 9.48 -3.08 -13.42
CA GLY A 10 10.62 -2.25 -13.06
C GLY A 10 11.25 -1.49 -14.23
N SER A 11 11.22 -2.06 -15.44
CA SER A 11 11.75 -1.42 -16.65
C SER A 11 10.84 -0.32 -17.23
N GLY A 12 9.53 -0.37 -16.92
CA GLY A 12 8.55 0.57 -17.45
C GLY A 12 8.28 0.41 -18.95
N THR A 13 8.59 -0.73 -19.55
CA THR A 13 8.46 -0.99 -21.00
C THR A 13 7.11 -1.59 -21.39
N TYR A 14 6.15 -1.63 -20.50
CA TYR A 14 4.81 -2.19 -20.73
C TYR A 14 3.78 -1.08 -21.01
N GLY A 15 2.75 -1.40 -21.80
CA GLY A 15 1.65 -0.47 -22.07
C GLY A 15 0.56 -0.49 -20.97
N LEU A 16 0.32 -1.65 -20.36
CA LEU A 16 -0.63 -1.86 -19.27
C LEU A 16 -0.15 -3.00 -18.39
N SER A 17 -0.24 -2.84 -17.09
CA SER A 17 0.08 -3.90 -16.14
C SER A 17 -0.97 -3.99 -15.03
N TYR A 18 -1.29 -5.21 -14.61
CA TYR A 18 -2.04 -5.46 -13.39
C TYR A 18 -1.07 -5.67 -12.23
N MET A 19 -1.37 -5.03 -11.12
CA MET A 19 -0.61 -5.25 -9.89
C MET A 19 -1.53 -5.21 -8.67
N SER A 20 -1.11 -5.89 -7.61
CA SER A 20 -1.70 -5.74 -6.29
C SER A 20 -0.65 -5.20 -5.33
N TYR A 21 -1.08 -4.38 -4.42
CA TYR A 21 -0.24 -3.87 -3.35
C TYR A 21 -0.95 -4.05 -2.00
N THR A 22 -0.19 -4.45 -1.01
CA THR A 22 -0.66 -4.54 0.37
C THR A 22 0.29 -3.73 1.25
N SER A 23 -0.24 -2.80 2.02
CA SER A 23 0.57 -2.08 3.01
C SER A 23 1.13 -3.05 4.04
N THR A 24 2.39 -2.94 4.36
CA THR A 24 3.07 -3.74 5.39
C THR A 24 2.98 -3.09 6.76
N THR A 25 2.78 -1.80 6.82
CA THR A 25 2.73 -1.00 8.05
C THR A 25 1.31 -0.54 8.41
N GLY A 26 0.36 -0.62 7.46
CA GLY A 26 -0.96 -0.02 7.60
C GLY A 26 -0.96 1.50 7.41
N ASP A 27 0.19 2.09 7.10
CA ASP A 27 0.33 3.52 6.85
C ASP A 27 -0.03 3.85 5.39
N PRO A 28 -1.00 4.75 5.14
CA PRO A 28 -1.39 5.10 3.78
C PRO A 28 -0.26 5.79 2.99
N GLY A 29 0.68 6.42 3.66
CA GLY A 29 1.84 7.04 3.03
C GLY A 29 2.80 6.03 2.41
N GLU A 30 2.86 4.80 2.90
CA GLU A 30 3.64 3.72 2.30
C GLU A 30 3.14 3.42 0.88
N VAL A 31 1.85 3.19 0.73
CA VAL A 31 1.22 2.88 -0.57
C VAL A 31 1.31 4.08 -1.51
N ALA A 32 0.99 5.27 -1.00
CA ALA A 32 1.06 6.50 -1.78
C ALA A 32 2.49 6.80 -2.25
N GLY A 33 3.48 6.60 -1.39
CA GLY A 33 4.89 6.78 -1.73
C GLY A 33 5.37 5.82 -2.82
N TRP A 34 4.96 4.56 -2.75
CA TRP A 34 5.32 3.57 -3.75
C TRP A 34 4.63 3.79 -5.10
N LEU A 35 3.33 4.14 -5.10
CA LEU A 35 2.57 4.33 -6.32
C LEU A 35 2.80 5.68 -7.00
N LEU A 36 3.11 6.73 -6.25
CA LEU A 36 3.13 8.11 -6.74
C LEU A 36 4.45 8.84 -6.47
N GLY A 37 5.38 8.21 -5.78
CA GLY A 37 6.71 8.75 -5.51
C GLY A 37 7.60 8.78 -6.77
N PRO A 38 8.84 9.26 -6.65
CA PRO A 38 9.73 9.44 -7.79
C PRO A 38 10.09 8.14 -8.52
N ASP A 39 10.13 7.02 -7.80
CA ASP A 39 10.47 5.70 -8.35
C ASP A 39 9.23 4.84 -8.61
N ASN A 40 8.07 5.46 -8.84
CA ASN A 40 6.82 4.74 -9.03
C ASN A 40 6.86 3.83 -10.27
N PRO A 41 6.22 2.65 -10.21
CA PRO A 41 6.28 1.68 -11.29
C PRO A 41 5.63 2.15 -12.60
N ALA A 42 4.68 3.09 -12.53
CA ALA A 42 4.04 3.66 -13.73
C ALA A 42 4.93 4.69 -14.46
N ARG A 43 6.10 5.04 -13.90
CA ARG A 43 6.95 6.11 -14.43
C ARG A 43 6.22 7.45 -14.59
N TYR A 44 5.22 7.65 -13.73
CA TYR A 44 4.43 8.87 -13.74
C TYR A 44 5.24 10.02 -13.12
N GLU A 45 5.45 11.04 -13.93
CA GLU A 45 6.14 12.25 -13.53
C GLU A 45 5.15 13.42 -13.43
N ASN A 46 4.96 13.92 -12.22
CA ASN A 46 4.17 15.11 -11.93
C ASN A 46 4.74 15.79 -10.69
N ALA A 47 5.34 16.96 -10.89
CA ALA A 47 6.03 17.68 -9.83
C ALA A 47 5.12 18.04 -8.64
N GLN A 48 3.84 18.33 -8.90
CA GLN A 48 2.87 18.63 -7.83
C GLN A 48 2.59 17.38 -7.00
N VAL A 49 2.35 16.23 -7.64
CA VAL A 49 2.11 14.97 -6.94
C VAL A 49 3.35 14.56 -6.13
N GLN A 50 4.52 14.61 -6.73
CA GLN A 50 5.77 14.27 -6.05
C GLN A 50 6.05 15.21 -4.88
N GLY A 51 5.72 16.50 -5.01
CA GLY A 51 5.82 17.47 -3.92
C GLY A 51 4.89 17.15 -2.75
N LEU A 52 3.65 16.73 -3.02
CA LEU A 52 2.69 16.30 -1.99
C LEU A 52 3.15 15.00 -1.30
N ILE A 53 3.68 14.04 -2.06
CA ILE A 53 4.23 12.80 -1.50
C ILE A 53 5.45 13.08 -0.62
N ALA A 54 6.34 13.99 -1.02
CA ALA A 54 7.47 14.40 -0.19
C ALA A 54 7.02 15.15 1.08
N SER A 55 6.03 16.05 0.96
CA SER A 55 5.45 16.79 2.08
C SER A 55 4.86 15.85 3.12
N GLN A 56 4.00 14.91 2.71
CA GLN A 56 3.37 13.98 3.64
C GLN A 56 4.38 13.11 4.42
N ALA A 57 5.53 12.80 3.83
CA ALA A 57 6.55 11.96 4.47
C ALA A 57 7.22 12.65 5.66
N THR A 58 7.23 13.98 5.69
CA THR A 58 7.82 14.79 6.78
C THR A 58 6.76 15.47 7.66
N GLN A 59 5.49 15.35 7.30
CA GLN A 59 4.39 16.02 8.00
C GLN A 59 4.09 15.35 9.34
N THR A 60 4.13 16.12 10.41
CA THR A 60 3.84 15.69 11.78
C THR A 60 2.37 15.87 12.18
N ASP A 61 1.63 16.71 11.45
CA ASP A 61 0.19 16.88 11.64
C ASP A 61 -0.57 15.82 10.82
N PRO A 62 -1.28 14.87 11.48
CA PRO A 62 -1.98 13.80 10.78
C PRO A 62 -3.03 14.30 9.77
N SER A 63 -3.72 15.39 10.09
CA SER A 63 -4.77 15.92 9.21
C SER A 63 -4.19 16.51 7.93
N LYS A 64 -3.10 17.24 8.04
CA LYS A 64 -2.38 17.76 6.87
C LYS A 64 -1.78 16.65 6.03
N ARG A 65 -1.22 15.64 6.69
CA ARG A 65 -0.67 14.47 6.04
C ARG A 65 -1.73 13.75 5.19
N VAL A 66 -2.92 13.52 5.75
CA VAL A 66 -4.05 12.94 5.00
C VAL A 66 -4.45 13.82 3.83
N THR A 67 -4.50 15.13 4.02
CA THR A 67 -4.82 16.07 2.94
C THR A 67 -3.84 15.97 1.78
N ASP A 68 -2.54 15.93 2.05
CA ASP A 68 -1.50 15.79 1.02
C ASP A 68 -1.66 14.48 0.23
N ILE A 69 -1.90 13.35 0.93
CA ILE A 69 -2.09 12.04 0.31
C ILE A 69 -3.35 12.01 -0.57
N VAL A 70 -4.47 12.53 -0.07
CA VAL A 70 -5.75 12.56 -0.79
C VAL A 70 -5.64 13.42 -2.04
N GLU A 71 -4.99 14.57 -1.96
CA GLU A 71 -4.80 15.46 -3.11
C GLU A 71 -3.87 14.83 -4.15
N ALA A 72 -2.78 14.19 -3.74
CA ALA A 72 -1.92 13.46 -4.65
C ALA A 72 -2.66 12.35 -5.40
N GLN A 73 -3.50 11.59 -4.69
CA GLN A 73 -4.33 10.54 -5.29
C GLN A 73 -5.37 11.11 -6.26
N ARG A 74 -6.02 12.24 -5.91
CA ARG A 74 -7.00 12.90 -6.76
C ARG A 74 -6.37 13.31 -8.11
N ILE A 75 -5.20 13.96 -8.07
CA ILE A 75 -4.49 14.40 -9.28
C ILE A 75 -4.08 13.19 -10.12
N ALA A 76 -3.53 12.13 -9.51
CA ALA A 76 -3.12 10.92 -10.22
C ALA A 76 -4.32 10.21 -10.87
N GLN A 77 -5.48 10.19 -10.21
CA GLN A 77 -6.71 9.60 -10.73
C GLN A 77 -7.27 10.40 -11.91
N GLU A 78 -7.25 11.72 -11.86
CA GLU A 78 -7.63 12.59 -12.98
C GLU A 78 -6.75 12.38 -14.22
N ASN A 79 -5.49 12.01 -14.00
CA ASN A 79 -4.56 11.66 -15.08
C ASN A 79 -4.65 10.17 -15.51
N THR A 80 -5.54 9.41 -14.91
CA THR A 80 -5.81 7.99 -15.24
C THR A 80 -4.57 7.09 -15.17
N ILE A 81 -3.68 7.36 -14.21
CA ILE A 81 -2.44 6.60 -14.06
C ILE A 81 -2.71 5.21 -13.46
N TYR A 82 -3.63 5.15 -12.52
CA TYR A 82 -4.07 3.92 -11.88
C TYR A 82 -5.58 3.81 -11.92
N SER A 83 -6.07 2.62 -12.25
CA SER A 83 -7.49 2.27 -12.16
C SER A 83 -7.69 1.25 -11.05
N PRO A 84 -8.20 1.64 -9.87
CA PRO A 84 -8.52 0.69 -8.82
C PRO A 84 -9.62 -0.27 -9.29
N LEU A 85 -9.36 -1.58 -9.19
CA LEU A 85 -10.31 -2.60 -9.64
C LEU A 85 -11.14 -3.14 -8.49
N TRP A 86 -10.49 -3.54 -7.39
CA TRP A 86 -11.16 -4.04 -6.19
C TRP A 86 -10.25 -4.00 -4.97
N TRP A 87 -10.85 -4.11 -3.80
CA TRP A 87 -10.15 -4.35 -2.55
C TRP A 87 -10.13 -5.85 -2.24
N GLY A 88 -8.94 -6.41 -2.11
CA GLY A 88 -8.76 -7.78 -1.65
C GLY A 88 -9.17 -7.90 -0.18
N LYS A 89 -9.74 -9.06 0.17
CA LYS A 89 -9.97 -9.45 1.57
C LYS A 89 -8.98 -10.53 1.94
N THR A 90 -8.33 -10.39 3.07
CA THR A 90 -7.52 -11.43 3.67
C THR A 90 -8.36 -12.18 4.70
N SER A 91 -8.31 -13.50 4.66
CA SER A 91 -8.98 -14.35 5.62
C SER A 91 -7.93 -15.17 6.38
N THR A 92 -8.04 -15.22 7.69
CA THR A 92 -7.18 -16.05 8.53
C THR A 92 -8.03 -17.08 9.23
N ALA A 93 -7.63 -18.34 9.15
CA ALA A 93 -8.30 -19.44 9.82
C ALA A 93 -7.46 -19.89 11.02
N PHE A 94 -8.13 -20.11 12.14
CA PHE A 94 -7.53 -20.65 13.34
C PHE A 94 -8.10 -22.03 13.64
N SER A 95 -7.27 -22.92 14.16
CA SER A 95 -7.73 -24.17 14.75
C SER A 95 -8.63 -23.86 15.96
N SER A 96 -9.62 -24.72 16.23
CA SER A 96 -10.45 -24.61 17.44
C SER A 96 -9.65 -24.71 18.76
N ARG A 97 -8.38 -25.14 18.68
CA ARG A 97 -7.44 -25.16 19.80
C ARG A 97 -6.78 -23.81 20.09
N VAL A 98 -7.03 -22.82 19.25
CA VAL A 98 -6.44 -21.49 19.34
C VAL A 98 -7.55 -20.48 19.61
N ALA A 99 -7.41 -19.71 20.66
CA ALA A 99 -8.28 -18.57 20.95
C ALA A 99 -7.49 -17.28 20.64
N PRO A 100 -7.70 -16.67 19.46
CA PRO A 100 -7.08 -15.38 19.16
C PRO A 100 -7.74 -14.33 20.04
N THR A 101 -6.97 -13.69 20.90
CA THR A 101 -7.41 -12.54 21.67
C THR A 101 -7.17 -11.29 20.87
N ASP A 102 -6.58 -10.41 20.79
CA ASP A 102 -6.46 -9.18 20.04
C ASP A 102 -5.83 -9.34 18.64
N TYR A 103 -6.28 -10.34 17.87
CA TYR A 103 -5.76 -10.52 16.53
C TYR A 103 -6.20 -9.38 15.60
N THR A 104 -5.28 -8.50 15.31
CA THR A 104 -5.43 -7.51 14.24
C THR A 104 -4.74 -8.06 13.00
N PRO A 105 -5.45 -8.27 11.90
CA PRO A 105 -4.90 -8.85 10.69
C PRO A 105 -3.96 -7.89 9.93
N TYR A 106 -3.26 -7.06 10.64
CA TYR A 106 -2.16 -6.27 10.11
C TYR A 106 -0.94 -7.16 10.02
N PHE A 107 -0.91 -7.79 8.99
CA PHE A 107 0.09 -8.26 8.11
C PHE A 107 1.44 -8.70 8.73
N PHE A 108 2.29 -9.28 7.96
CA PHE A 108 3.53 -9.99 8.23
C PHE A 108 4.44 -9.46 9.36
N MET A 109 4.27 -8.22 9.77
CA MET A 109 5.17 -7.55 10.70
C MET A 109 4.61 -7.42 12.13
N THR A 110 3.35 -7.81 12.36
CA THR A 110 2.78 -7.71 13.70
C THR A 110 3.12 -8.96 14.50
N PRO A 111 3.65 -8.84 15.72
CA PRO A 111 3.94 -9.99 16.58
C PRO A 111 2.64 -10.59 17.17
N TRP A 112 1.74 -11.02 16.28
CA TRP A 112 0.43 -11.58 16.62
C TRP A 112 0.55 -12.85 17.47
N ALA A 113 1.67 -13.56 17.38
CA ALA A 113 1.89 -14.79 18.15
C ALA A 113 1.86 -14.57 19.67
N SER A 114 2.17 -13.37 20.14
CA SER A 114 2.10 -13.03 21.56
C SER A 114 0.68 -12.83 22.09
N SER A 115 -0.30 -12.62 21.19
CA SER A 115 -1.72 -12.42 21.53
C SER A 115 -2.57 -13.68 21.31
N VAL A 116 -1.94 -14.82 21.01
CA VAL A 116 -2.62 -16.09 20.77
C VAL A 116 -2.51 -16.96 22.00
N GLU A 117 -3.65 -17.42 22.49
CA GLU A 117 -3.75 -18.37 23.61
C GLU A 117 -4.33 -19.70 23.13
N LEU A 118 -4.02 -20.78 23.87
CA LEU A 118 -4.69 -22.06 23.66
C LEU A 118 -6.10 -22.00 24.25
N ALA A 119 -7.07 -22.45 23.47
CA ALA A 119 -8.43 -22.62 23.97
C ALA A 119 -8.43 -23.61 25.13
N LYS A 120 -9.11 -23.24 26.22
CA LYS A 120 -9.28 -24.10 27.42
C LYS A 120 -10.30 -25.17 27.15
#